data_d6d040dd6c2fe7fe9a3a3807b322b90f
#
_entry.id   d6d040dd6c2fe7fe9a3a3807b322b90f
#
_cell.length_a   1.000
_cell.length_b   1.000
_cell.length_c   1.000
_cell.angle_alpha   90.00
_cell.angle_beta   90.00
_cell.angle_gamma   90.00
#
_symmetry.space_group_name_H-M   'P 1'
#
loop_
_entity.id
_entity.type
_entity.pdbx_description
1 polymer ?
#
loop_
_entity_poly.entity_id
_entity_poly.type
_entity_poly.pdbx_seq_one_letter_code
_entity_poly.pdbx_strand_id
1 'polypeptide(L)'
;ISACLVGSEMCIRDSDGTLYEIQPAKKYTAADLDWHDKASRSSVEMSDSKSRPALYSKLGSLAEYDTIYIGFPIWWNLAPRIINTFIESGDFAGKTVIPFATSGSSSISNAEKELQTNYPGINWGKGRLLNGASRETVKQWIKK
;
A
#
# COMPACT_ATOMS: atom_id res chain seq x y z
N ILE A 1 9.75 -4.96 -7.81
CA ILE A 1 9.36 -5.33 -6.45
C ILE A 1 7.88 -5.05 -6.22
N SER A 2 7.25 -5.90 -5.46
CA SER A 2 5.89 -5.70 -5.02
C SER A 2 5.87 -5.64 -3.51
N ALA A 3 5.49 -4.51 -2.97
CA ALA A 3 5.38 -4.29 -1.53
C ALA A 3 3.91 -4.21 -1.15
N CYS A 4 3.47 -4.97 -0.18
CA CYS A 4 2.07 -4.98 0.21
C CYS A 4 1.87 -5.23 1.70
N LEU A 5 0.77 -4.75 2.22
CA LEU A 5 0.29 -5.13 3.54
C LEU A 5 -0.24 -6.56 3.52
N VAL A 6 -0.16 -7.20 4.67
CA VAL A 6 -0.68 -8.57 4.84
C VAL A 6 -2.14 -8.64 4.37
N GLY A 7 -2.45 -9.63 3.56
CA GLY A 7 -3.79 -9.86 3.02
C GLY A 7 -3.98 -9.48 1.57
N SER A 8 -3.13 -8.63 1.00
CA SER A 8 -3.19 -8.27 -0.42
C SER A 8 -2.17 -9.01 -1.28
N GLU A 9 -1.34 -9.82 -0.68
CA GLU A 9 -0.21 -10.50 -1.31
C GLU A 9 -0.55 -11.64 -2.24
N MET A 10 -1.73 -12.25 -2.09
CA MET A 10 -2.10 -13.44 -2.88
C MET A 10 -2.14 -13.18 -4.38
N CYS A 11 -2.51 -11.99 -4.79
CA CYS A 11 -2.62 -11.64 -6.20
C CYS A 11 -1.28 -11.46 -6.90
N ILE A 12 -0.22 -11.22 -6.14
CA ILE A 12 1.10 -10.84 -6.68
C ILE A 12 2.13 -11.95 -6.57
N ARG A 13 1.94 -12.92 -5.68
CA ARG A 13 2.84 -14.07 -5.55
C ARG A 13 3.12 -14.81 -6.86
N ASP A 14 2.21 -14.72 -7.80
CA ASP A 14 2.31 -15.42 -9.09
C ASP A 14 2.96 -14.58 -10.19
N SER A 15 3.40 -13.36 -9.88
CA SER A 15 4.21 -12.57 -10.80
C SER A 15 5.68 -12.88 -10.57
N ASP A 16 6.49 -12.72 -11.63
CA ASP A 16 7.93 -12.97 -11.57
C ASP A 16 8.71 -11.88 -10.80
N GLY A 17 8.06 -11.19 -9.89
CA GLY A 17 8.65 -10.11 -9.11
C GLY A 17 9.10 -10.53 -7.72
N THR A 18 9.89 -9.70 -7.09
CA THR A 18 10.27 -9.86 -5.69
C THR A 18 9.16 -9.32 -4.81
N LEU A 19 8.72 -10.12 -3.86
CA LEU A 19 7.68 -9.72 -2.89
C LEU A 19 8.33 -9.19 -1.61
N TYR A 20 7.88 -8.02 -1.17
CA TYR A 20 8.23 -7.45 0.13
C TYR A 20 6.94 -7.26 0.93
N GLU A 21 6.91 -7.78 2.14
CA GLU A 21 5.76 -7.61 3.04
C GLU A 21 5.97 -6.38 3.92
N ILE A 22 5.01 -5.45 3.86
CA ILE A 22 5.01 -4.28 4.74
C ILE A 22 4.45 -4.71 6.08
N GLN A 23 5.34 -4.90 7.07
CA GLN A 23 4.95 -5.35 8.41
C GLN A 23 5.04 -4.19 9.40
N PRO A 24 3.96 -3.90 10.15
CA PRO A 24 4.05 -2.94 11.24
C PRO A 24 4.89 -3.52 12.38
N ALA A 25 5.63 -2.66 13.08
CA ALA A 25 6.41 -3.06 14.26
C ALA A 25 5.50 -3.66 15.32
N LYS A 26 4.29 -3.13 15.45
CA LYS A 26 3.23 -3.69 16.30
C LYS A 26 2.10 -4.15 15.39
N LYS A 27 1.84 -5.46 15.36
CA LYS A 27 0.79 -6.04 14.53
C LYS A 27 -0.59 -5.51 14.92
N TYR A 28 -1.46 -5.35 13.91
CA TYR A 28 -2.83 -4.95 14.14
C TYR A 28 -3.64 -6.14 14.64
N THR A 29 -4.34 -5.95 15.75
CA THR A 29 -5.29 -6.93 16.28
C THR A 29 -6.69 -6.68 15.69
N ALA A 30 -7.64 -7.58 15.94
CA ALA A 30 -9.02 -7.36 15.51
C ALA A 30 -9.61 -6.09 16.15
N ALA A 31 -9.28 -5.82 17.42
CA ALA A 31 -9.72 -4.60 18.10
C ALA A 31 -9.08 -3.35 17.48
N ASP A 32 -7.81 -3.42 17.07
CA ASP A 32 -7.12 -2.30 16.40
C ASP A 32 -7.79 -1.95 15.07
N LEU A 33 -8.38 -2.91 14.39
CA LEU A 33 -9.01 -2.75 13.08
C LEU A 33 -10.50 -2.44 13.15
N ASP A 34 -11.07 -2.31 14.34
CA ASP A 34 -12.49 -2.01 14.50
C ASP A 34 -12.79 -0.56 14.10
N TRP A 35 -13.19 -0.38 12.86
CA TRP A 35 -13.48 0.95 12.30
C TRP A 35 -14.74 1.59 12.88
N HIS A 36 -15.59 0.82 13.57
CA HIS A 36 -16.75 1.36 14.29
C HIS A 36 -16.35 2.05 15.60
N ASP A 37 -15.19 1.68 16.17
CA ASP A 37 -14.67 2.28 17.39
C ASP A 37 -13.73 3.44 17.04
N LYS A 38 -14.13 4.65 17.38
CA LYS A 38 -13.34 5.87 17.12
C LYS A 38 -12.01 5.89 17.89
N ALA A 39 -11.92 5.14 18.96
CA ALA A 39 -10.71 5.03 19.77
C ALA A 39 -9.79 3.88 19.32
N SER A 40 -10.20 3.06 18.35
CA SER A 40 -9.36 1.99 17.84
C SER A 40 -8.10 2.56 17.18
N ARG A 41 -7.05 1.73 17.13
CA ARG A 41 -5.77 2.15 16.53
C ARG A 41 -5.92 2.63 15.09
N SER A 42 -6.65 1.89 14.26
CA SER A 42 -6.85 2.29 12.87
C SER A 42 -7.61 3.61 12.75
N SER A 43 -8.63 3.82 13.57
CA SER A 43 -9.40 5.08 13.57
C SER A 43 -8.52 6.26 13.97
N VAL A 44 -7.72 6.11 15.01
CA VAL A 44 -6.82 7.17 15.49
C VAL A 44 -5.76 7.48 14.44
N GLU A 45 -5.14 6.47 13.85
CA GLU A 45 -4.12 6.67 12.82
C GLU A 45 -4.68 7.37 11.59
N MET A 46 -5.87 6.97 11.14
CA MET A 46 -6.47 7.57 9.95
C MET A 46 -6.99 9.00 10.19
N SER A 47 -7.34 9.34 11.42
CA SER A 47 -7.76 10.71 11.75
C SER A 47 -6.60 11.70 11.82
N ASP A 48 -5.37 11.21 11.92
CA ASP A 48 -4.17 12.05 11.97
C ASP A 48 -3.31 11.81 10.72
N SER A 49 -3.30 12.79 9.82
CA SER A 49 -2.53 12.70 8.58
C SER A 49 -1.01 12.62 8.80
N LYS A 50 -0.54 12.97 9.99
CA LYS A 50 0.88 12.91 10.37
C LYS A 50 1.25 11.61 11.07
N SER A 51 0.29 10.75 11.33
CA SER A 51 0.56 9.45 11.96
C SER A 51 1.50 8.62 11.09
N ARG A 52 2.54 8.05 11.71
CA ARG A 52 3.53 7.22 11.02
C ARG A 52 3.82 5.97 11.84
N PRO A 53 2.96 4.95 11.74
CA PRO A 53 3.22 3.68 12.43
C PRO A 53 4.56 3.11 12.01
N ALA A 54 5.36 2.63 12.97
CA ALA A 54 6.69 2.12 12.70
C ALA A 54 6.64 0.79 11.94
N LEU A 55 7.63 0.57 11.07
CA LEU A 55 7.84 -0.69 10.37
C LEU A 55 8.62 -1.67 11.25
N TYR A 56 8.32 -2.97 11.10
CA TYR A 56 9.05 -4.03 11.80
C TYR A 56 10.52 -4.08 11.39
N SER A 57 10.79 -3.89 10.10
CA SER A 57 12.15 -3.87 9.57
C SER A 57 12.31 -2.74 8.58
N LYS A 58 13.56 -2.27 8.43
CA LYS A 58 13.85 -1.23 7.44
C LYS A 58 13.80 -1.79 6.03
N LEU A 59 13.31 -0.98 5.11
CA LEU A 59 13.37 -1.29 3.68
C LEU A 59 14.84 -1.29 3.22
N GLY A 60 15.23 -2.34 2.50
CA GLY A 60 16.55 -2.40 1.89
C GLY A 60 16.69 -1.50 0.67
N SER A 61 17.81 -1.62 -0.04
CA SER A 61 18.05 -0.82 -1.25
C SER A 61 17.05 -1.14 -2.34
N LEU A 62 16.53 -0.11 -2.99
CA LEU A 62 15.63 -0.21 -4.14
C LEU A 62 16.36 0.02 -5.46
N ALA A 63 17.68 0.11 -5.46
CA ALA A 63 18.48 0.48 -6.65
C ALA A 63 18.28 -0.48 -7.82
N GLU A 64 17.98 -1.75 -7.56
CA GLU A 64 17.78 -2.78 -8.59
C GLU A 64 16.39 -2.74 -9.22
N TYR A 65 15.47 -1.94 -8.72
CA TYR A 65 14.08 -1.95 -9.15
C TYR A 65 13.70 -0.61 -9.79
N ASP A 66 13.09 -0.69 -10.96
CA ASP A 66 12.57 0.49 -11.68
C ASP A 66 11.09 0.71 -11.39
N THR A 67 10.35 -0.36 -11.22
CA THR A 67 8.91 -0.34 -10.99
C THR A 67 8.56 -1.04 -9.68
N ILE A 68 7.75 -0.38 -8.88
CA ILE A 68 7.33 -0.88 -7.57
C ILE A 68 5.80 -0.84 -7.50
N TYR A 69 5.20 -2.00 -7.20
CA TYR A 69 3.77 -2.10 -6.95
C TYR A 69 3.54 -2.05 -5.44
N ILE A 70 2.69 -1.13 -4.99
CA ILE A 70 2.35 -1.00 -3.57
C ILE A 70 0.90 -1.41 -3.35
N GLY A 71 0.67 -2.42 -2.53
CA GLY A 71 -0.66 -2.93 -2.23
C GLY A 71 -1.11 -2.62 -0.82
N PHE A 72 -2.38 -2.23 -0.66
CA PHE A 72 -2.95 -1.90 0.64
C PHE A 72 -4.48 -2.04 0.65
N PRO A 73 -5.10 -2.26 1.81
CA PRO A 73 -6.54 -2.11 1.94
C PRO A 73 -6.92 -0.62 2.00
N ILE A 74 -8.10 -0.27 1.49
CA ILE A 74 -8.60 1.10 1.61
C ILE A 74 -9.21 1.29 2.99
N TRP A 75 -8.70 2.27 3.74
CA TRP A 75 -9.23 2.70 5.03
C TRP A 75 -9.70 4.15 4.92
N TRP A 76 -11.00 4.39 5.16
CA TRP A 76 -11.58 5.75 5.04
C TRP A 76 -11.21 6.45 3.71
N ASN A 77 -11.35 5.73 2.60
CA ASN A 77 -11.02 6.17 1.23
C ASN A 77 -9.53 6.44 0.97
N LEU A 78 -8.65 6.13 1.90
CA LEU A 78 -7.21 6.42 1.80
C LEU A 78 -6.38 5.16 2.04
N ALA A 79 -5.08 5.26 1.77
CA ALA A 79 -4.14 4.23 2.18
C ALA A 79 -3.90 4.29 3.70
N PRO A 80 -3.69 3.15 4.36
CA PRO A 80 -3.29 3.17 5.77
C PRO A 80 -2.00 3.97 5.97
N ARG A 81 -1.88 4.64 7.10
CA ARG A 81 -0.73 5.52 7.38
C ARG A 81 0.62 4.80 7.36
N ILE A 82 0.65 3.49 7.56
CA ILE A 82 1.88 2.73 7.43
C ILE A 82 2.44 2.74 6.00
N ILE A 83 1.60 2.94 5.00
CA ILE A 83 2.04 3.11 3.61
C ILE A 83 2.85 4.40 3.48
N ASN A 84 2.44 5.47 4.15
CA ASN A 84 3.22 6.70 4.21
C ASN A 84 4.57 6.46 4.87
N THR A 85 4.60 5.72 5.99
CA THR A 85 5.85 5.33 6.65
C THR A 85 6.77 4.58 5.69
N PHE A 86 6.23 3.62 4.94
CA PHE A 86 6.98 2.82 3.98
C PHE A 86 7.58 3.69 2.87
N ILE A 87 6.79 4.57 2.27
CA ILE A 87 7.25 5.45 1.19
C ILE A 87 8.34 6.40 1.70
N GLU A 88 8.17 6.94 2.90
CA GLU A 88 9.15 7.88 3.48
C GLU A 88 10.42 7.19 3.96
N SER A 89 10.40 5.86 4.14
CA SER A 89 11.56 5.10 4.61
C SER A 89 12.53 4.68 3.51
N GLY A 90 12.13 4.78 2.24
CA GLY A 90 12.92 4.36 1.10
C GLY A 90 13.18 5.48 0.10
N ASP A 91 14.08 5.23 -0.84
CA ASP A 91 14.37 6.15 -1.93
C ASP A 91 13.57 5.74 -3.16
N PHE A 92 12.43 6.38 -3.35
CA PHE A 92 11.53 6.12 -4.49
C PHE A 92 11.69 7.16 -5.60
N ALA A 93 12.59 8.13 -5.45
CA ALA A 93 12.78 9.19 -6.45
C ALA A 93 13.17 8.60 -7.81
N GLY A 94 12.51 9.04 -8.87
CA GLY A 94 12.75 8.55 -10.22
C GLY A 94 12.21 7.16 -10.52
N LYS A 95 11.62 6.48 -9.56
CA LYS A 95 11.02 5.16 -9.76
C LYS A 95 9.55 5.28 -10.12
N THR A 96 9.06 4.32 -10.89
CA THR A 96 7.62 4.20 -11.16
C THR A 96 6.96 3.41 -10.04
N VAL A 97 5.97 4.01 -9.39
CA VAL A 97 5.23 3.36 -8.30
C VAL A 97 3.77 3.25 -8.71
N ILE A 98 3.25 2.04 -8.67
CA ILE A 98 1.88 1.73 -9.11
C ILE A 98 1.10 1.18 -7.91
N PRO A 99 0.12 1.93 -7.39
CA PRO A 99 -0.68 1.45 -6.28
C PRO A 99 -1.74 0.45 -6.73
N PHE A 100 -2.05 -0.51 -5.88
CA PHE A 100 -3.22 -1.37 -6.04
C PHE A 100 -3.86 -1.57 -4.67
N ALA A 101 -5.15 -1.85 -4.66
CA ALA A 101 -5.88 -1.90 -3.40
C ALA A 101 -7.03 -2.90 -3.42
N THR A 102 -7.43 -3.29 -2.23
CA THR A 102 -8.70 -3.97 -1.97
C THR A 102 -9.58 -3.08 -1.11
N SER A 103 -10.89 -3.17 -1.29
CA SER A 103 -11.83 -2.32 -0.58
C SER A 103 -13.19 -3.00 -0.45
N GLY A 104 -13.93 -2.68 0.61
CA GLY A 104 -15.31 -3.11 0.74
C GLY A 104 -16.24 -2.40 -0.24
N SER A 105 -16.09 -1.09 -0.41
CA SER A 105 -16.98 -0.29 -1.25
C SER A 105 -16.33 0.94 -1.89
N SER A 106 -15.16 1.36 -1.41
CA SER A 106 -14.50 2.58 -1.88
C SER A 106 -13.66 2.33 -3.12
N SER A 107 -13.54 3.35 -3.99
CA SER A 107 -12.60 3.31 -5.10
C SER A 107 -11.18 3.65 -4.62
N ILE A 108 -10.19 3.42 -5.48
CA ILE A 108 -8.79 3.76 -5.18
C ILE A 108 -8.47 5.24 -5.44
N SER A 109 -9.35 5.97 -6.10
CA SER A 109 -9.08 7.32 -6.62
C SER A 109 -8.60 8.31 -5.56
N ASN A 110 -9.23 8.34 -4.38
CA ASN A 110 -8.83 9.27 -3.32
C ASN A 110 -7.46 8.92 -2.73
N ALA A 111 -7.17 7.63 -2.56
CA ALA A 111 -5.88 7.17 -2.08
C ALA A 111 -4.76 7.54 -3.07
N GLU A 112 -4.98 7.33 -4.37
CA GLU A 112 -4.03 7.72 -5.40
C GLU A 112 -3.76 9.22 -5.37
N LYS A 113 -4.82 10.02 -5.30
CA LYS A 113 -4.72 11.48 -5.29
C LYS A 113 -3.93 11.97 -4.08
N GLU A 114 -4.18 11.43 -2.90
CA GLU A 114 -3.43 11.81 -1.70
C GLU A 114 -1.95 11.46 -1.83
N LEU A 115 -1.63 10.25 -2.28
CA LEU A 115 -0.25 9.81 -2.44
C LEU A 115 0.49 10.66 -3.47
N GLN A 116 -0.15 10.97 -4.59
CA GLN A 116 0.44 11.83 -5.63
C GLN A 116 0.68 13.25 -5.13
N THR A 117 -0.24 13.78 -4.34
CA THR A 117 -0.12 15.13 -3.78
C THR A 117 0.99 15.20 -2.73
N ASN A 118 1.11 14.18 -1.87
CA ASN A 118 2.09 14.18 -0.79
C ASN A 118 3.50 13.81 -1.27
N TYR A 119 3.61 13.07 -2.37
CA TYR A 119 4.90 12.57 -2.87
C TYR A 119 5.06 12.88 -4.37
N PRO A 120 5.16 14.16 -4.74
CA PRO A 120 5.21 14.57 -6.15
C PRO A 120 6.52 14.20 -6.87
N GLY A 121 7.56 13.83 -6.11
CA GLY A 121 8.84 13.38 -6.68
C GLY A 121 8.84 11.95 -7.20
N ILE A 122 7.77 11.20 -6.94
CA ILE A 122 7.61 9.83 -7.40
C ILE A 122 6.85 9.83 -8.73
N ASN A 123 7.28 8.97 -9.66
CA ASN A 123 6.57 8.79 -10.92
C ASN A 123 5.44 7.78 -10.71
N TRP A 124 4.24 8.30 -10.45
CA TRP A 124 3.08 7.47 -10.14
C TRP A 124 2.44 6.87 -11.40
N GLY A 125 2.29 5.55 -11.42
CA GLY A 125 1.49 4.86 -12.42
C GLY A 125 0.02 4.80 -12.00
N LYS A 126 -0.85 4.45 -12.93
CA LYS A 126 -2.28 4.33 -12.68
C LYS A 126 -2.56 3.10 -11.81
N GLY A 127 -3.17 3.33 -10.67
CA GLY A 127 -3.54 2.27 -9.73
C GLY A 127 -4.77 1.48 -10.15
N ARG A 128 -5.01 0.39 -9.44
CA ARG A 128 -6.15 -0.49 -9.69
C ARG A 128 -6.69 -1.09 -8.41
N LEU A 129 -8.01 -1.21 -8.37
CA LEU A 129 -8.71 -1.97 -7.34
C LEU A 129 -8.74 -3.44 -7.79
N LEU A 130 -8.25 -4.34 -6.95
CA LEU A 130 -8.12 -5.76 -7.29
C LEU A 130 -9.10 -6.67 -6.54
N ASN A 131 -10.23 -6.14 -6.09
CA ASN A 131 -11.26 -6.92 -5.41
C ASN A 131 -11.70 -8.11 -6.28
N GLY A 132 -11.50 -9.32 -5.77
CA GLY A 132 -11.92 -10.52 -6.48
C GLY A 132 -11.24 -10.73 -7.84
N ALA A 133 -10.17 -10.01 -8.13
CA ALA A 133 -9.46 -10.15 -9.39
C ALA A 133 -8.85 -11.55 -9.51
N SER A 134 -8.99 -12.16 -10.69
CA SER A 134 -8.38 -13.46 -10.95
C SER A 134 -6.86 -13.31 -11.15
N ARG A 135 -6.15 -14.42 -10.97
CA ARG A 135 -4.72 -14.49 -11.25
C ARG A 135 -4.40 -13.99 -12.66
N GLU A 136 -5.19 -14.38 -13.65
CA GLU A 136 -5.00 -13.98 -15.04
C GLU A 136 -5.18 -12.48 -15.24
N THR A 137 -6.19 -11.89 -14.62
CA THR A 137 -6.43 -10.44 -14.67
C THR A 137 -5.23 -9.67 -14.12
N VAL A 138 -4.68 -10.11 -12.99
CA VAL A 138 -3.51 -9.48 -12.37
C VAL A 138 -2.29 -9.59 -13.26
N LYS A 139 -2.04 -10.77 -13.84
CA LYS A 139 -0.93 -10.97 -14.75
C LYS A 139 -1.00 -10.06 -15.98
N GLN A 140 -2.19 -9.93 -16.58
CA GLN A 140 -2.38 -9.04 -17.73
C GLN A 140 -2.15 -7.58 -17.36
N TRP A 141 -2.59 -7.16 -16.19
CA TRP A 141 -2.37 -5.80 -15.69
C TRP A 141 -0.89 -5.48 -15.49
N ILE A 142 -0.14 -6.41 -14.90
CA ILE A 142 1.29 -6.23 -14.62
C ILE A 142 2.11 -6.15 -15.91
N LYS A 143 1.73 -6.86 -16.95
CA LYS A 143 2.42 -6.87 -18.24
C LYS A 143 2.28 -5.59 -19.06
N LYS A 144 1.35 -4.73 -18.68
CA LYS A 144 1.18 -3.44 -19.33
C LYS A 144 2.13 -2.41 -18.73
#